data_b99c874db3bb1188a552b1cdfcfb4aba
#
_entry.id   b99c874db3bb1188a552b1cdfcfb4aba
#
_cell.length_a   1.000
_cell.length_b   1.000
_cell.length_c   1.000
_cell.angle_alpha   90.00
_cell.angle_beta   90.00
_cell.angle_gamma   90.00
#
_symmetry.space_group_name_H-M   'P 1'
#
loop_
_entity.id
_entity.type
_entity.pdbx_description
1 polymer ?
#
loop_
_entity_poly.entity_id
_entity_poly.type
_entity_poly.pdbx_seq_one_letter_code
_entity_poly.pdbx_strand_id
1 'polypeptide(L)'
;MNNFSLTEINERITQSSGFVDSLKKGINEIILGQETLVDKILISILSNGHILLEGVPGLAKTLMVKTLAKLINTDFQRIQFTPDMLPADLLGTLIFNQKTGSFDTRKGPIFSNIILADEINRSPAKVQSALLESMQERQVTIGENTYQLKQP
;
A
#
# COMPACT_ATOMS: atom_id res chain seq x y z
N MET A 1 -9.50 -30.51 -0.77
CA MET A 1 -9.19 -29.61 -1.87
C MET A 1 -10.40 -29.59 -2.80
N ASN A 2 -11.14 -28.48 -2.87
CA ASN A 2 -12.29 -28.38 -3.77
C ASN A 2 -11.77 -28.26 -5.21
N ASN A 3 -11.89 -29.34 -5.98
CA ASN A 3 -11.65 -29.29 -7.42
C ASN A 3 -12.83 -28.60 -8.10
N PHE A 4 -12.74 -27.29 -8.30
CA PHE A 4 -13.67 -26.59 -9.17
C PHE A 4 -13.41 -26.97 -10.63
N SER A 5 -14.47 -27.21 -11.39
CA SER A 5 -14.36 -27.37 -12.85
C SER A 5 -13.90 -26.07 -13.50
N LEU A 6 -13.27 -26.13 -14.66
CA LEU A 6 -12.86 -24.93 -15.41
C LEU A 6 -14.05 -24.01 -15.71
N THR A 7 -15.25 -24.59 -15.90
CA THR A 7 -16.48 -23.85 -16.16
C THR A 7 -16.90 -23.04 -14.91
N GLU A 8 -16.90 -23.65 -13.73
CA GLU A 8 -17.22 -22.96 -12.48
C GLU A 8 -16.20 -21.86 -12.15
N ILE A 9 -14.91 -22.09 -12.44
CA ILE A 9 -13.88 -21.07 -12.27
C ILE A 9 -14.15 -19.88 -13.20
N ASN A 10 -14.45 -20.13 -14.49
CA ASN A 10 -14.74 -19.09 -15.46
C ASN A 10 -16.00 -18.30 -15.11
N GLU A 11 -17.05 -18.94 -14.64
CA GLU A 11 -18.27 -18.25 -14.19
C GLU A 11 -18.00 -17.33 -13.00
N ARG A 12 -17.23 -17.78 -12.01
CA ARG A 12 -16.81 -16.95 -10.87
C ARG A 12 -15.94 -15.77 -11.27
N ILE A 13 -15.00 -15.98 -12.21
CA ILE A 13 -14.16 -14.91 -12.77
C ILE A 13 -15.06 -13.88 -13.47
N THR A 14 -16.00 -14.32 -14.30
CA THR A 14 -16.92 -13.43 -15.02
C THR A 14 -17.80 -12.62 -14.07
N GLN A 15 -18.32 -13.23 -13.01
CA GLN A 15 -19.09 -12.52 -11.98
C GLN A 15 -18.26 -11.48 -11.21
N SER A 16 -16.97 -11.78 -10.98
CA SER A 16 -16.08 -10.89 -10.23
C SER A 16 -15.41 -9.82 -11.11
N SER A 17 -15.35 -10.00 -12.43
CA SER A 17 -14.66 -9.07 -13.36
C SER A 17 -15.34 -7.71 -13.47
N GLY A 18 -16.65 -7.62 -13.25
CA GLY A 18 -17.39 -6.37 -13.29
C GLY A 18 -16.87 -5.30 -12.33
N PHE A 19 -16.29 -5.71 -11.19
CA PHE A 19 -15.62 -4.80 -10.26
C PHE A 19 -14.36 -4.18 -10.88
N VAL A 20 -13.54 -4.99 -11.54
CA VAL A 20 -12.30 -4.55 -12.20
C VAL A 20 -12.60 -3.56 -13.33
N ASP A 21 -13.62 -3.86 -14.14
CA ASP A 21 -14.06 -2.98 -15.24
C ASP A 21 -14.56 -1.64 -14.71
N SER A 22 -15.30 -1.66 -13.61
CA SER A 22 -15.77 -0.43 -12.95
C SER A 22 -14.60 0.40 -12.41
N LEU A 23 -13.58 -0.23 -11.82
CA LEU A 23 -12.36 0.46 -11.37
C LEU A 23 -11.59 1.07 -12.54
N LYS A 24 -11.38 0.31 -13.62
CA LYS A 24 -10.70 0.81 -14.84
C LYS A 24 -11.42 2.03 -15.40
N LYS A 25 -12.76 1.95 -15.51
CA LYS A 25 -13.57 3.07 -15.98
C LYS A 25 -13.40 4.30 -15.09
N GLY A 26 -13.52 4.16 -13.78
CA GLY A 26 -13.35 5.27 -12.85
C GLY A 26 -11.93 5.88 -12.86
N ILE A 27 -10.89 5.07 -13.07
CA ILE A 27 -9.52 5.58 -13.23
C ILE A 27 -9.38 6.32 -14.55
N ASN A 28 -9.92 5.79 -15.66
CA ASN A 28 -9.80 6.37 -17.00
C ASN A 28 -10.56 7.71 -17.15
N GLU A 29 -11.55 7.99 -16.29
CA GLU A 29 -12.19 9.31 -16.22
C GLU A 29 -11.23 10.43 -15.74
N ILE A 30 -10.18 10.05 -14.99
CA ILE A 30 -9.25 11.00 -14.38
C ILE A 30 -7.88 10.95 -15.06
N ILE A 31 -7.46 9.76 -15.53
CA ILE A 31 -6.12 9.50 -16.05
C ILE A 31 -6.24 8.87 -17.44
N LEU A 32 -5.75 9.59 -18.43
CA LEU A 32 -5.79 9.14 -19.82
C LEU A 32 -4.44 8.52 -20.25
N GLY A 33 -4.51 7.45 -21.07
CA GLY A 33 -3.35 6.93 -21.78
C GLY A 33 -2.36 6.09 -20.98
N GLN A 34 -2.73 5.55 -19.81
CA GLN A 34 -1.86 4.70 -18.98
C GLN A 34 -2.48 3.33 -18.64
N GLU A 35 -3.22 2.75 -19.56
CA GLU A 35 -3.95 1.48 -19.34
C GLU A 35 -3.06 0.35 -18.84
N THR A 36 -1.88 0.16 -19.44
CA THR A 36 -0.92 -0.87 -19.02
C THR A 36 -0.47 -0.69 -17.57
N LEU A 37 -0.28 0.54 -17.11
CA LEU A 37 0.12 0.83 -15.74
C LEU A 37 -1.04 0.56 -14.78
N VAL A 38 -2.26 0.95 -15.15
CA VAL A 38 -3.49 0.65 -14.40
C VAL A 38 -3.65 -0.85 -14.21
N ASP A 39 -3.50 -1.63 -15.28
CA ASP A 39 -3.59 -3.09 -15.22
C ASP A 39 -2.57 -3.72 -14.26
N LYS A 40 -1.31 -3.28 -14.33
CA LYS A 40 -0.27 -3.77 -13.43
C LYS A 40 -0.55 -3.44 -11.96
N ILE A 41 -1.06 -2.24 -11.67
CA ILE A 41 -1.45 -1.85 -10.31
C ILE A 41 -2.64 -2.70 -9.84
N LEU A 42 -3.65 -2.91 -10.65
CA LEU A 42 -4.79 -3.77 -10.31
C LEU A 42 -4.35 -5.21 -10.06
N ILE A 43 -3.47 -5.77 -10.89
CA ILE A 43 -2.90 -7.11 -10.67
C ILE A 43 -2.18 -7.17 -9.32
N SER A 44 -1.37 -6.16 -8.97
CA SER A 44 -0.65 -6.17 -7.68
C SER A 44 -1.60 -6.14 -6.48
N ILE A 45 -2.70 -5.40 -6.56
CA ILE A 45 -3.72 -5.35 -5.50
C ILE A 45 -4.47 -6.67 -5.41
N LEU A 46 -4.94 -7.21 -6.53
CA LEU A 46 -5.67 -8.48 -6.56
C LEU A 46 -4.83 -9.67 -6.10
N SER A 47 -3.52 -9.63 -6.33
CA SER A 47 -2.58 -10.62 -5.83
C SER A 47 -2.12 -10.36 -4.39
N ASN A 48 -2.61 -9.29 -3.75
CA ASN A 48 -2.16 -8.83 -2.43
C ASN A 48 -0.64 -8.65 -2.37
N GLY A 49 -0.06 -8.12 -3.44
CA GLY A 49 1.37 -7.96 -3.66
C GLY A 49 1.82 -6.50 -3.62
N HIS A 50 3.10 -6.32 -3.92
CA HIS A 50 3.74 -5.01 -4.04
C HIS A 50 4.16 -4.77 -5.47
N ILE A 51 4.25 -3.51 -5.89
CA ILE A 51 4.66 -3.11 -7.21
C ILE A 51 5.77 -2.06 -7.15
N LEU A 52 6.81 -2.25 -7.96
CA LEU A 52 7.83 -1.23 -8.19
C LEU A 52 7.45 -0.43 -9.45
N LEU A 53 7.30 0.88 -9.27
CA LEU A 53 6.96 1.80 -10.37
C LEU A 53 8.20 2.61 -10.76
N GLU A 54 8.89 2.18 -11.79
CA GLU A 54 9.99 2.91 -12.39
C GLU A 54 9.49 3.79 -13.54
N GLY A 55 10.09 4.95 -13.73
CA GLY A 55 9.77 5.83 -14.85
C GLY A 55 10.05 7.30 -14.56
N VAL A 56 9.97 8.11 -15.61
CA VAL A 56 10.22 9.55 -15.55
C VAL A 56 9.24 10.28 -14.62
N PRO A 57 9.68 11.39 -14.00
CA PRO A 57 8.79 12.27 -13.25
C PRO A 57 7.62 12.75 -14.11
N GLY A 58 6.46 12.99 -13.48
CA GLY A 58 5.30 13.56 -14.19
C GLY A 58 4.28 12.54 -14.74
N LEU A 59 4.47 11.25 -14.56
CA LEU A 59 3.51 10.21 -15.00
C LEU A 59 2.24 10.09 -14.12
N ALA A 60 1.90 11.12 -13.36
CA ALA A 60 0.72 11.13 -12.48
C ALA A 60 0.60 9.91 -11.53
N LYS A 61 1.71 9.24 -11.21
CA LYS A 61 1.74 8.03 -10.35
C LYS A 61 0.98 8.23 -9.04
N THR A 62 1.23 9.35 -8.36
CA THR A 62 0.55 9.70 -7.10
C THR A 62 -0.94 9.88 -7.29
N LEU A 63 -1.36 10.56 -8.37
CA LEU A 63 -2.78 10.78 -8.66
C LEU A 63 -3.48 9.44 -8.96
N MET A 64 -2.85 8.56 -9.72
CA MET A 64 -3.37 7.23 -10.06
C MET A 64 -3.60 6.38 -8.82
N VAL A 65 -2.58 6.21 -7.97
CA VAL A 65 -2.70 5.39 -6.75
C VAL A 65 -3.71 5.99 -5.77
N LYS A 66 -3.74 7.32 -5.64
CA LYS A 66 -4.72 8.02 -4.80
C LYS A 66 -6.16 7.87 -5.33
N THR A 67 -6.35 7.95 -6.65
CA THR A 67 -7.66 7.74 -7.28
C THR A 67 -8.15 6.33 -7.05
N LEU A 68 -7.28 5.34 -7.26
CA LEU A 68 -7.59 3.94 -7.02
C LEU A 68 -7.98 3.70 -5.56
N ALA A 69 -7.19 4.19 -4.61
CA ALA A 69 -7.50 4.05 -3.18
C ALA A 69 -8.89 4.62 -2.82
N LYS A 70 -9.28 5.75 -3.44
CA LYS A 70 -10.62 6.33 -3.29
C LYS A 70 -11.71 5.44 -3.88
N LEU A 71 -11.50 4.88 -5.07
CA LEU A 71 -12.48 4.03 -5.74
C LEU A 71 -12.76 2.74 -4.97
N ILE A 72 -11.75 2.18 -4.32
CA ILE A 72 -11.90 0.98 -3.47
C ILE A 72 -12.18 1.32 -2.00
N ASN A 73 -12.37 2.60 -1.68
CA ASN A 73 -12.68 3.10 -0.33
C ASN A 73 -11.69 2.63 0.74
N THR A 74 -10.40 2.83 0.50
CA THR A 74 -9.32 2.39 1.40
C THR A 74 -8.37 3.54 1.75
N ASP A 75 -7.63 3.38 2.86
CA ASP A 75 -6.67 4.38 3.32
C ASP A 75 -5.46 4.45 2.37
N PHE A 76 -5.07 5.67 2.02
CA PHE A 76 -3.90 5.96 1.20
C PHE A 76 -2.94 6.89 1.92
N GLN A 77 -1.64 6.54 1.89
CA GLN A 77 -0.57 7.39 2.40
C GLN A 77 0.56 7.50 1.38
N ARG A 78 1.02 8.72 1.11
CA ARG A 78 2.27 8.96 0.40
C ARG A 78 3.38 9.21 1.41
N ILE A 79 4.48 8.50 1.28
CA ILE A 79 5.67 8.65 2.11
C ILE A 79 6.81 9.10 1.20
N GLN A 80 7.33 10.30 1.44
CA GLN A 80 8.51 10.82 0.77
C GLN A 80 9.73 10.40 1.58
N PHE A 81 10.59 9.55 1.02
CA PHE A 81 11.80 9.10 1.70
C PHE A 81 12.92 10.13 1.56
N THR A 82 13.62 10.41 2.66
CA THR A 82 14.70 11.40 2.75
C THR A 82 15.93 10.83 3.45
N PRO A 83 17.13 11.42 3.24
CA PRO A 83 18.38 10.92 3.85
C PRO A 83 18.42 10.99 5.37
N ASP A 84 17.65 11.85 5.99
CA ASP A 84 17.57 12.08 7.43
C ASP A 84 16.44 11.29 8.12
N MET A 85 15.65 10.52 7.36
CA MET A 85 14.55 9.73 7.88
C MET A 85 15.02 8.65 8.85
N LEU A 86 14.24 8.42 9.91
CA LEU A 86 14.44 7.36 10.88
C LEU A 86 13.39 6.25 10.71
N PRO A 87 13.69 4.99 11.10
CA PRO A 87 12.68 3.92 11.12
C PRO A 87 11.41 4.29 11.92
N ALA A 88 11.55 5.05 13.01
CA ALA A 88 10.42 5.50 13.82
C ALA A 88 9.46 6.44 13.06
N ASP A 89 9.95 7.20 12.06
CA ASP A 89 9.11 8.06 11.22
C ASP A 89 8.19 7.23 10.31
N LEU A 90 8.64 6.05 9.94
CA LEU A 90 7.88 5.09 9.13
C LEU A 90 6.96 4.22 9.98
N LEU A 91 7.52 3.59 11.00
CA LEU A 91 6.84 2.56 11.80
C LEU A 91 5.98 3.16 12.92
N GLY A 92 6.40 4.29 13.47
CA GLY A 92 5.83 4.88 14.67
C GLY A 92 6.72 4.71 15.89
N THR A 93 6.28 5.26 17.01
CA THR A 93 7.07 5.32 18.23
C THR A 93 6.18 5.30 19.48
N LEU A 94 6.81 5.09 20.64
CA LEU A 94 6.19 5.28 21.93
C LEU A 94 6.30 6.74 22.38
N ILE A 95 5.22 7.32 22.85
CA ILE A 95 5.16 8.68 23.39
C ILE A 95 4.78 8.61 24.86
N PHE A 96 5.56 9.22 25.74
CA PHE A 96 5.24 9.28 27.16
C PHE A 96 4.07 10.23 27.41
N ASN A 97 3.01 9.71 28.01
CA ASN A 97 1.84 10.47 28.40
C ASN A 97 1.96 10.90 29.87
N GLN A 98 2.24 12.17 30.09
CA GLN A 98 2.43 12.73 31.43
C GLN A 98 1.17 12.65 32.32
N LYS A 99 -0.03 12.62 31.74
CA LYS A 99 -1.29 12.57 32.49
C LYS A 99 -1.56 11.19 33.09
N THR A 100 -1.18 10.13 32.33
CA THR A 100 -1.42 8.74 32.73
C THR A 100 -0.18 8.07 33.33
N GLY A 101 1.00 8.68 33.18
CA GLY A 101 2.29 8.11 33.59
C GLY A 101 2.70 6.87 32.76
N SER A 102 2.10 6.67 31.59
CA SER A 102 2.31 5.50 30.71
C SER A 102 2.81 5.90 29.32
N PHE A 103 3.28 4.92 28.56
CA PHE A 103 3.65 5.13 27.15
C PHE A 103 2.47 4.78 26.24
N ASP A 104 2.10 5.71 25.39
CA ASP A 104 1.12 5.51 24.31
C ASP A 104 1.82 5.23 22.99
N THR A 105 1.30 4.28 22.20
CA THR A 105 1.84 3.99 20.86
C THR A 105 1.27 4.97 19.85
N ARG A 106 2.16 5.73 19.20
CA ARG A 106 1.84 6.52 18.01
C ARG A 106 2.24 5.74 16.78
N LYS A 107 1.26 5.23 16.05
CA LYS A 107 1.45 4.51 14.80
C LYS A 107 1.96 5.43 13.69
N GLY A 108 2.91 4.95 12.90
CA GLY A 108 3.46 5.65 11.74
C GLY A 108 2.61 5.46 10.47
N PRO A 109 3.03 6.10 9.36
CA PRO A 109 2.30 6.04 8.09
C PRO A 109 2.25 4.63 7.45
N ILE A 110 3.09 3.69 7.90
CA ILE A 110 3.10 2.30 7.43
C ILE A 110 1.77 1.56 7.70
N PHE A 111 0.93 2.06 8.59
CA PHE A 111 -0.35 1.46 8.96
C PHE A 111 -1.51 1.78 8.00
N SER A 112 -1.24 2.39 6.86
CA SER A 112 -2.22 2.58 5.79
C SER A 112 -2.36 1.34 4.92
N ASN A 113 -3.51 1.15 4.27
CA ASN A 113 -3.75 0.02 3.37
C ASN A 113 -2.91 0.11 2.09
N ILE A 114 -2.88 1.30 1.46
CA ILE A 114 -2.09 1.56 0.27
C ILE A 114 -1.06 2.64 0.59
N ILE A 115 0.20 2.32 0.32
CA ILE A 115 1.33 3.23 0.55
C ILE A 115 2.07 3.45 -0.75
N LEU A 116 2.24 4.72 -1.12
CA LEU A 116 3.16 5.14 -2.17
C LEU A 116 4.48 5.57 -1.52
N ALA A 117 5.48 4.67 -1.56
CA ALA A 117 6.84 4.97 -1.14
C ALA A 117 7.59 5.68 -2.26
N ASP A 118 7.81 6.98 -2.12
CA ASP A 118 8.46 7.81 -3.12
C ASP A 118 9.93 8.06 -2.78
N GLU A 119 10.81 7.90 -3.78
CA GLU A 119 12.25 8.08 -3.65
C GLU A 119 12.92 7.22 -2.55
N ILE A 120 12.49 5.96 -2.42
CA ILE A 120 12.96 5.03 -1.38
C ILE A 120 14.50 4.90 -1.33
N ASN A 121 15.17 5.00 -2.47
CA ASN A 121 16.62 4.93 -2.61
C ASN A 121 17.36 6.09 -1.92
N ARG A 122 16.67 7.16 -1.55
CA ARG A 122 17.27 8.30 -0.82
C ARG A 122 17.37 8.06 0.69
N SER A 123 16.58 7.14 1.23
CA SER A 123 16.58 6.91 2.67
C SER A 123 17.77 6.05 3.14
N PRO A 124 18.13 6.13 4.43
CA PRO A 124 19.15 5.27 5.02
C PRO A 124 18.77 3.78 4.90
N ALA A 125 19.76 2.91 4.81
CA ALA A 125 19.56 1.46 4.70
C ALA A 125 18.68 0.87 5.82
N LYS A 126 18.76 1.42 7.04
CA LYS A 126 17.92 1.00 8.18
C LYS A 126 16.44 1.25 7.95
N VAL A 127 16.07 2.36 7.28
CA VAL A 127 14.68 2.69 6.94
C VAL A 127 14.18 1.77 5.82
N GLN A 128 15.02 1.54 4.80
CA GLN A 128 14.70 0.59 3.73
C GLN A 128 14.49 -0.82 4.28
N SER A 129 15.36 -1.29 5.17
CA SER A 129 15.21 -2.59 5.83
C SER A 129 13.92 -2.68 6.64
N ALA A 130 13.57 -1.65 7.41
CA ALA A 130 12.33 -1.60 8.18
C ALA A 130 11.08 -1.64 7.28
N LEU A 131 11.12 -0.97 6.11
CA LEU A 131 10.04 -1.06 5.12
C LEU A 131 9.93 -2.48 4.56
N LEU A 132 11.04 -3.07 4.11
CA LEU A 132 11.05 -4.41 3.51
C LEU A 132 10.59 -5.49 4.50
N GLU A 133 11.03 -5.40 5.76
CA GLU A 133 10.55 -6.29 6.84
C GLU A 133 9.05 -6.16 7.03
N SER A 134 8.54 -4.93 7.12
CA SER A 134 7.11 -4.68 7.26
C SER A 134 6.28 -5.21 6.07
N MET A 135 6.82 -5.10 4.85
CA MET A 135 6.18 -5.65 3.64
C MET A 135 6.14 -7.18 3.66
N GLN A 136 7.20 -7.83 4.13
CA GLN A 136 7.33 -9.27 4.17
C GLN A 136 6.49 -9.88 5.31
N GLU A 137 6.66 -9.36 6.52
CA GLU A 137 6.05 -9.92 7.74
C GLU A 137 4.61 -9.44 7.97
N ARG A 138 4.20 -8.36 7.28
CA ARG A 138 2.88 -7.71 7.41
C ARG A 138 2.53 -7.32 8.84
N GLN A 139 3.53 -7.05 9.64
CA GLN A 139 3.42 -6.62 11.02
C GLN A 139 4.58 -5.69 11.38
N VAL A 140 4.39 -4.92 12.44
CA VAL A 140 5.38 -3.98 12.98
C VAL A 140 5.42 -4.09 14.48
N THR A 141 6.63 -4.15 15.05
CA THR A 141 6.82 -4.11 16.49
C THR A 141 7.22 -2.69 16.92
N ILE A 142 6.47 -2.10 17.87
CA ILE A 142 6.76 -0.80 18.47
C ILE A 142 6.84 -0.99 19.99
N GLY A 143 8.03 -0.80 20.55
CA GLY A 143 8.29 -1.17 21.94
C GLY A 143 8.13 -2.66 22.16
N GLU A 144 7.23 -3.05 23.06
CA GLU A 144 6.95 -4.47 23.38
C GLU A 144 5.75 -5.04 22.62
N ASN A 145 5.06 -4.23 21.82
CA ASN A 145 3.82 -4.64 21.15
C ASN A 145 4.02 -4.83 19.65
N THR A 146 3.47 -5.93 19.13
CA THR A 146 3.41 -6.23 17.70
C THR A 146 2.01 -5.93 17.15
N TYR A 147 1.97 -5.20 16.06
CA TYR A 147 0.74 -4.74 15.40
C TYR A 147 0.68 -5.29 13.99
N GLN A 148 -0.43 -5.89 13.62
CA GLN A 148 -0.69 -6.30 12.25
C GLN A 148 -0.93 -5.07 11.35
N LEU A 149 -0.39 -5.10 10.14
CA LEU A 149 -0.65 -4.09 9.13
C LEU A 149 -2.00 -4.36 8.45
N LYS A 150 -2.65 -3.28 8.01
CA LYS A 150 -3.88 -3.38 7.22
C LYS A 150 -3.57 -3.99 5.87
N GLN A 151 -4.51 -4.78 5.37
CA GLN A 151 -4.51 -5.28 3.99
C GLN A 151 -5.53 -4.50 3.17
N PRO A 152 -5.29 -4.32 1.86
CA PRO A 152 -6.25 -3.66 0.99
C PRO A 152 -7.55 -4.45 0.83
#